data_71b24da9e82203c6e7fcc7381d1e84fd
#
_entry.id   71b24da9e82203c6e7fcc7381d1e84fd
#
_cell.length_a   1.000
_cell.length_b   1.000
_cell.length_c   1.000
_cell.angle_alpha   90.00
_cell.angle_beta   90.00
_cell.angle_gamma   90.00
#
_symmetry.space_group_name_H-M   'P 1'
#
loop_
_entity.id
_entity.type
_entity.pdbx_description
1 polymer ?
#
loop_
_entity_poly.entity_id
_entity_poly.type
_entity_poly.pdbx_seq_one_letter_code
_entity_poly.pdbx_strand_id
1 'polypeptide(L)'
;ALPIINITIPDGENVGILGESGCGKSTLASLVLGLFKPVKGEIYLSDNAVLPIFQHPLTSFNPDWTIETSLKEALYYYRGLTDNTAQDQLLLQHLSTFELNAQLLTKLPSEVSGGQLQRFNVMRSLLAQPRVLICDEITSNLDVIAEQNVINILKAQTITNLNHFIVISHDLS
;
A
#
# COMPACT_ATOMS: atom_id res chain seq x y z
N ALA A 1 -19.82 0.27 16.61
CA ALA A 1 -20.50 -0.12 15.36
C ALA A 1 -20.41 1.06 14.40
N LEU A 2 -20.10 0.80 13.13
CA LEU A 2 -20.09 1.85 12.10
C LEU A 2 -21.55 2.31 11.82
N PRO A 3 -21.76 3.61 11.53
CA PRO A 3 -23.03 4.10 11.02
C PRO A 3 -23.34 3.50 9.64
N ILE A 4 -24.56 3.72 9.17
CA ILE A 4 -24.92 3.36 7.78
C ILE A 4 -24.15 4.30 6.85
N ILE A 5 -23.35 3.70 5.96
CA ILE A 5 -22.53 4.41 4.96
C ILE A 5 -23.05 4.01 3.58
N ASN A 6 -23.45 5.00 2.79
CA ASN A 6 -23.78 4.83 1.39
C ASN A 6 -22.85 5.74 0.59
N ILE A 7 -21.89 5.16 -0.10
CA ILE A 7 -20.93 5.89 -0.91
C ILE A 7 -20.68 5.15 -2.23
N THR A 8 -20.56 5.90 -3.29
CA THR A 8 -20.09 5.40 -4.60
C THR A 8 -18.87 6.21 -4.97
N ILE A 9 -17.81 5.54 -5.32
CA ILE A 9 -16.54 6.15 -5.79
C ILE A 9 -16.46 5.88 -7.27
N PRO A 10 -16.61 6.91 -8.12
CA PRO A 10 -16.46 6.79 -9.56
C PRO A 10 -15.03 6.39 -9.96
N ASP A 11 -14.87 5.73 -11.09
CA ASP A 11 -13.56 5.35 -11.62
C ASP A 11 -12.66 6.58 -11.80
N GLY A 12 -11.42 6.49 -11.31
CA GLY A 12 -10.42 7.54 -11.37
C GLY A 12 -10.48 8.56 -10.23
N GLU A 13 -11.44 8.45 -9.30
CA GLU A 13 -11.52 9.34 -8.14
C GLU A 13 -10.77 8.77 -6.92
N ASN A 14 -10.16 9.67 -6.15
CA ASN A 14 -9.50 9.36 -4.89
C ASN A 14 -10.35 9.81 -3.72
N VAL A 15 -10.33 9.05 -2.62
CA VAL A 15 -11.13 9.34 -1.44
C VAL A 15 -10.25 9.45 -0.20
N GLY A 16 -10.40 10.56 0.53
CA GLY A 16 -9.85 10.73 1.87
C GLY A 16 -10.89 10.36 2.94
N ILE A 17 -10.52 9.48 3.86
CA ILE A 17 -11.32 9.14 5.04
C ILE A 17 -10.66 9.78 6.25
N LEU A 18 -11.34 10.80 6.78
CA LEU A 18 -10.87 11.59 7.90
C LEU A 18 -11.74 11.35 9.12
N GLY A 19 -11.15 11.43 10.29
CA GLY A 19 -11.90 11.31 11.55
C GLY A 19 -10.99 11.00 12.74
N GLU A 20 -11.52 11.18 13.93
CA GLU A 20 -10.83 10.92 15.19
C GLU A 20 -10.42 9.46 15.35
N SER A 21 -9.45 9.21 16.24
CA SER A 21 -9.04 7.84 16.59
C SER A 21 -10.23 7.07 17.15
N GLY A 22 -10.39 5.82 16.72
CA GLY A 22 -11.46 4.95 17.17
C GLY A 22 -12.84 5.18 16.50
N CYS A 23 -13.01 6.13 15.59
CA CYS A 23 -14.31 6.35 14.91
C CYS A 23 -14.66 5.25 13.88
N GLY A 24 -13.74 4.32 13.59
CA GLY A 24 -14.02 3.15 12.74
C GLY A 24 -13.39 3.18 11.34
N LYS A 25 -12.45 4.08 11.06
CA LYS A 25 -11.77 4.17 9.75
C LYS A 25 -11.11 2.86 9.32
N SER A 26 -10.28 2.28 10.18
CA SER A 26 -9.60 1.00 9.90
C SER A 26 -10.60 -0.18 9.82
N THR A 27 -11.74 -0.10 10.51
CA THR A 27 -12.82 -1.08 10.33
C THR A 27 -13.45 -0.97 8.95
N LEU A 28 -13.67 0.25 8.46
CA LEU A 28 -14.17 0.47 7.10
C LEU A 28 -13.17 -0.03 6.06
N ALA A 29 -11.87 0.26 6.24
CA ALA A 29 -10.81 -0.30 5.40
C ALA A 29 -10.84 -1.83 5.36
N SER A 30 -10.96 -2.47 6.53
CA SER A 30 -11.02 -3.94 6.64
C SER A 30 -12.26 -4.53 5.96
N LEU A 31 -13.38 -3.82 5.96
CA LEU A 31 -14.59 -4.22 5.23
C LEU A 31 -14.38 -4.13 3.71
N VAL A 32 -13.77 -3.04 3.22
CA VAL A 32 -13.46 -2.86 1.80
C VAL A 32 -12.44 -3.89 1.32
N LEU A 33 -11.44 -4.24 2.15
CA LEU A 33 -10.47 -5.31 1.89
C LEU A 33 -11.07 -6.72 1.94
N GLY A 34 -12.33 -6.87 2.34
CA GLY A 34 -12.97 -8.17 2.49
C GLY A 34 -12.48 -8.99 3.69
N LEU A 35 -11.72 -8.39 4.60
CA LEU A 35 -11.26 -9.04 5.84
C LEU A 35 -12.41 -9.30 6.82
N PHE A 36 -13.43 -8.45 6.76
CA PHE A 36 -14.69 -8.62 7.50
C PHE A 36 -15.89 -8.54 6.56
N LYS A 37 -16.96 -9.21 6.93
CA LYS A 37 -18.25 -9.09 6.24
C LYS A 37 -19.10 -8.01 6.91
N PRO A 38 -19.79 -7.16 6.13
CA PRO A 38 -20.72 -6.19 6.70
C PRO A 38 -21.90 -6.93 7.37
N VAL A 39 -22.36 -6.42 8.50
CA VAL A 39 -23.53 -6.97 9.21
C VAL A 39 -24.82 -6.73 8.41
N LYS A 40 -24.88 -5.60 7.70
CA LYS A 40 -25.98 -5.22 6.79
C LYS A 40 -25.40 -4.43 5.63
N GLY A 41 -26.04 -4.53 4.47
CA GLY A 41 -25.59 -3.89 3.24
C GLY A 41 -24.60 -4.75 2.48
N GLU A 42 -24.06 -4.20 1.40
CA GLU A 42 -23.18 -4.87 0.46
C GLU A 42 -22.07 -3.93 0.02
N ILE A 43 -20.93 -4.50 -0.32
CA ILE A 43 -19.78 -3.77 -0.88
C ILE A 43 -19.53 -4.33 -2.26
N TYR A 44 -19.64 -3.47 -3.25
CA TYR A 44 -19.37 -3.80 -4.65
C TYR A 44 -18.03 -3.23 -5.04
N LEU A 45 -17.13 -4.08 -5.53
CA LEU A 45 -15.85 -3.70 -6.11
C LEU A 45 -15.86 -4.15 -7.56
N SER A 46 -15.52 -3.26 -8.47
CA SER A 46 -15.49 -3.54 -9.91
C SER A 46 -14.40 -4.56 -10.26
N ASP A 47 -13.43 -4.76 -9.37
CA ASP A 47 -12.33 -5.71 -9.55
C ASP A 47 -11.76 -6.13 -8.19
N ASN A 48 -11.22 -7.36 -8.09
CA ASN A 48 -10.73 -7.94 -6.84
C ASN A 48 -9.32 -7.46 -6.43
N ALA A 49 -8.73 -6.55 -7.18
CA ALA A 49 -7.37 -6.07 -6.93
C ALA A 49 -7.35 -4.87 -5.96
N VAL A 50 -7.80 -5.09 -4.72
CA VAL A 50 -7.70 -4.12 -3.63
C VAL A 50 -6.57 -4.55 -2.70
N LEU A 51 -5.58 -3.69 -2.53
CA LEU A 51 -4.46 -3.97 -1.63
C LEU A 51 -4.32 -2.90 -0.55
N PRO A 52 -3.92 -3.29 0.68
CA PRO A 52 -3.61 -2.35 1.74
C PRO A 52 -2.14 -1.95 1.74
N ILE A 53 -1.88 -0.74 2.23
CA ILE A 53 -0.61 -0.39 2.85
C ILE A 53 -0.92 -0.09 4.31
N PHE A 54 -0.44 -0.93 5.21
CA PHE A 54 -0.67 -0.77 6.65
C PHE A 54 0.33 0.17 7.30
N GLN A 55 -0.08 0.78 8.40
CA GLN A 55 0.69 1.71 9.21
C GLN A 55 2.04 1.15 9.69
N HIS A 56 2.10 -0.14 10.03
CA HIS A 56 3.29 -0.79 10.57
C HIS A 56 3.94 -1.71 9.53
N PRO A 57 4.98 -1.25 8.81
CA PRO A 57 5.58 -2.04 7.74
C PRO A 57 6.21 -3.36 8.22
N LEU A 58 6.75 -3.42 9.45
CA LEU A 58 7.34 -4.66 10.00
C LEU A 58 6.35 -5.82 10.05
N THR A 59 5.07 -5.56 10.30
CA THR A 59 4.03 -6.60 10.34
C THR A 59 3.57 -7.04 8.95
N SER A 60 3.97 -6.30 7.93
CA SER A 60 3.61 -6.56 6.53
C SER A 60 4.63 -7.43 5.80
N PHE A 61 5.81 -7.65 6.38
CA PHE A 61 6.88 -8.47 5.82
C PHE A 61 7.07 -9.75 6.63
N ASN A 62 7.42 -10.84 5.95
CA ASN A 62 7.90 -12.03 6.64
C ASN A 62 9.28 -11.72 7.24
N PRO A 63 9.48 -11.87 8.57
CA PRO A 63 10.73 -11.50 9.21
C PRO A 63 11.94 -12.35 8.78
N ASP A 64 11.70 -13.56 8.27
CA ASP A 64 12.74 -14.51 7.86
C ASP A 64 13.11 -14.40 6.37
N TRP A 65 12.44 -13.51 5.64
CA TRP A 65 12.67 -13.30 4.22
C TRP A 65 13.44 -12.01 3.97
N THR A 66 14.32 -12.04 2.97
CA THR A 66 14.93 -10.79 2.49
C THR A 66 13.88 -9.88 1.87
N ILE A 67 14.20 -8.58 1.82
CA ILE A 67 13.36 -7.59 1.14
C ILE A 67 13.10 -8.03 -0.32
N GLU A 68 14.15 -8.47 -1.02
CA GLU A 68 14.04 -8.97 -2.39
C GLU A 68 13.02 -10.10 -2.53
N THR A 69 13.10 -11.10 -1.65
CA THR A 69 12.17 -12.24 -1.65
C THR A 69 10.73 -11.78 -1.50
N SER A 70 10.48 -10.84 -0.57
CA SER A 70 9.14 -10.30 -0.34
C SER A 70 8.60 -9.47 -1.52
N LEU A 71 9.47 -8.76 -2.23
CA LEU A 71 9.08 -8.00 -3.43
C LEU A 71 8.81 -8.93 -4.62
N LYS A 72 9.64 -9.94 -4.81
CA LYS A 72 9.47 -10.96 -5.87
C LYS A 72 8.22 -11.79 -5.67
N GLU A 73 7.86 -12.09 -4.41
CA GLU A 73 6.58 -12.75 -4.08
C GLU A 73 5.39 -11.96 -4.62
N ALA A 74 5.36 -10.64 -4.43
CA ALA A 74 4.30 -9.80 -4.94
C ALA A 74 4.22 -9.83 -6.48
N LEU A 75 5.36 -9.78 -7.16
CA LEU A 75 5.42 -9.90 -8.63
C LEU A 75 4.92 -11.26 -9.12
N TYR A 76 5.33 -12.32 -8.43
CA TYR A 76 4.91 -13.67 -8.77
C TYR A 76 3.40 -13.86 -8.56
N TYR A 77 2.90 -13.50 -7.37
CA TYR A 77 1.53 -13.79 -6.96
C TYR A 77 0.49 -12.95 -7.71
N TYR A 78 0.74 -11.64 -7.83
CA TYR A 78 -0.25 -10.71 -8.41
C TYR A 78 -0.10 -10.51 -9.91
N ARG A 79 1.11 -10.67 -10.46
CA ARG A 79 1.38 -10.45 -11.89
C ARG A 79 1.72 -11.72 -12.66
N GLY A 80 1.86 -12.87 -11.98
CA GLY A 80 2.29 -14.12 -12.61
C GLY A 80 3.70 -14.05 -13.20
N LEU A 81 4.52 -13.08 -12.77
CA LEU A 81 5.88 -12.91 -13.30
C LEU A 81 6.83 -13.92 -12.66
N THR A 82 7.20 -14.95 -13.42
CA THR A 82 8.01 -16.08 -12.94
C THR A 82 9.49 -15.97 -13.33
N ASP A 83 9.83 -15.13 -14.31
CA ASP A 83 11.21 -14.93 -14.78
C ASP A 83 11.98 -14.08 -13.77
N ASN A 84 13.00 -14.66 -13.15
CA ASN A 84 13.85 -13.97 -12.17
C ASN A 84 14.57 -12.76 -12.78
N THR A 85 15.05 -12.85 -14.02
CA THR A 85 15.74 -11.74 -14.66
C THR A 85 14.82 -10.55 -14.89
N ALA A 86 13.60 -10.82 -15.32
CA ALA A 86 12.57 -9.77 -15.48
C ALA A 86 12.17 -9.17 -14.14
N GLN A 87 12.06 -9.99 -13.07
CA GLN A 87 11.80 -9.49 -11.72
C GLN A 87 12.94 -8.57 -11.25
N ASP A 88 14.20 -8.98 -11.40
CA ASP A 88 15.37 -8.19 -10.99
C ASP A 88 15.42 -6.85 -11.72
N GLN A 89 15.22 -6.85 -13.03
CA GLN A 89 15.17 -5.61 -13.82
C GLN A 89 14.08 -4.66 -13.33
N LEU A 90 12.89 -5.20 -13.06
CA LEU A 90 11.77 -4.41 -12.59
C LEU A 90 12.02 -3.82 -11.18
N LEU A 91 12.60 -4.60 -10.26
CA LEU A 91 12.99 -4.11 -8.95
C LEU A 91 14.01 -2.97 -9.07
N LEU A 92 15.06 -3.15 -9.86
CA LEU A 92 16.10 -2.12 -10.05
C LEU A 92 15.55 -0.82 -10.64
N GLN A 93 14.60 -0.89 -11.57
CA GLN A 93 13.94 0.28 -12.14
C GLN A 93 13.18 1.08 -11.08
N HIS A 94 12.52 0.41 -10.15
CA HIS A 94 11.71 1.07 -9.12
C HIS A 94 12.53 1.62 -7.95
N LEU A 95 13.69 1.01 -7.63
CA LEU A 95 14.52 1.45 -6.50
C LEU A 95 14.88 2.93 -6.55
N SER A 96 15.22 3.45 -7.72
CA SER A 96 15.57 4.86 -7.89
C SER A 96 14.39 5.79 -7.58
N THR A 97 13.19 5.42 -8.01
CA THR A 97 11.95 6.18 -7.73
C THR A 97 11.66 6.27 -6.24
N PHE A 98 11.99 5.19 -5.51
CA PHE A 98 11.78 5.12 -4.06
C PHE A 98 12.99 5.59 -3.24
N GLU A 99 14.05 6.09 -3.89
CA GLU A 99 15.31 6.53 -3.25
C GLU A 99 15.90 5.41 -2.36
N LEU A 100 15.89 4.19 -2.87
CA LEU A 100 16.38 3.00 -2.19
C LEU A 100 17.62 2.44 -2.86
N ASN A 101 18.57 1.95 -2.05
CA ASN A 101 19.79 1.32 -2.55
C ASN A 101 19.57 -0.18 -2.80
N ALA A 102 20.08 -0.70 -3.91
CA ALA A 102 20.00 -2.11 -4.27
C ALA A 102 20.61 -3.05 -3.21
N GLN A 103 21.62 -2.59 -2.46
CA GLN A 103 22.22 -3.38 -1.37
C GLN A 103 21.22 -3.72 -0.25
N LEU A 104 20.14 -2.95 -0.13
CA LEU A 104 19.10 -3.21 0.87
C LEU A 104 18.21 -4.40 0.50
N LEU A 105 18.20 -4.82 -0.76
CA LEU A 105 17.38 -5.95 -1.20
C LEU A 105 17.77 -7.27 -0.54
N THR A 106 19.04 -7.45 -0.21
CA THR A 106 19.55 -8.66 0.46
C THR A 106 19.38 -8.65 1.98
N LYS A 107 18.85 -7.58 2.55
CA LYS A 107 18.63 -7.40 3.98
C LYS A 107 17.30 -7.98 4.43
N LEU A 108 17.23 -8.35 5.72
CA LEU A 108 15.98 -8.67 6.39
C LEU A 108 15.21 -7.38 6.73
N PRO A 109 13.89 -7.45 6.93
CA PRO A 109 13.08 -6.29 7.33
C PRO A 109 13.59 -5.60 8.61
N SER A 110 14.16 -6.35 9.55
CA SER A 110 14.73 -5.82 10.80
C SER A 110 16.08 -5.12 10.63
N GLU A 111 16.75 -5.27 9.49
CA GLU A 111 18.08 -4.71 9.21
C GLU A 111 18.03 -3.38 8.45
N VAL A 112 16.84 -2.90 8.08
CA VAL A 112 16.64 -1.63 7.39
C VAL A 112 15.95 -0.61 8.29
N SER A 113 16.12 0.69 8.02
CA SER A 113 15.44 1.72 8.82
C SER A 113 13.92 1.68 8.59
N GLY A 114 13.14 2.19 9.56
CA GLY A 114 11.69 2.24 9.47
C GLY A 114 11.19 2.97 8.20
N GLY A 115 11.81 4.10 7.84
CA GLY A 115 11.49 4.83 6.62
C GLY A 115 11.86 4.06 5.34
N GLN A 116 12.99 3.34 5.33
CA GLN A 116 13.34 2.47 4.20
C GLN A 116 12.33 1.32 4.07
N LEU A 117 11.98 0.68 5.19
CA LEU A 117 11.01 -0.41 5.17
C LEU A 117 9.62 0.06 4.73
N GLN A 118 9.20 1.26 5.14
CA GLN A 118 7.93 1.82 4.68
C GLN A 118 7.94 2.08 3.17
N ARG A 119 9.03 2.61 2.62
CA ARG A 119 9.18 2.79 1.17
C ARG A 119 9.16 1.46 0.42
N PHE A 120 9.79 0.42 0.96
CA PHE A 120 9.67 -0.94 0.41
C PHE A 120 8.25 -1.50 0.51
N ASN A 121 7.52 -1.20 1.58
CA ASN A 121 6.12 -1.61 1.74
C ASN A 121 5.22 -0.97 0.67
N VAL A 122 5.38 0.33 0.43
CA VAL A 122 4.70 1.04 -0.66
C VAL A 122 5.09 0.46 -2.03
N MET A 123 6.41 0.29 -2.27
CA MET A 123 6.93 -0.30 -3.51
C MET A 123 6.32 -1.69 -3.77
N ARG A 124 6.28 -2.57 -2.76
CA ARG A 124 5.69 -3.91 -2.87
C ARG A 124 4.22 -3.85 -3.31
N SER A 125 3.43 -2.98 -2.69
CA SER A 125 2.03 -2.82 -3.03
C SER A 125 1.82 -2.29 -4.45
N LEU A 126 2.65 -1.35 -4.89
CA LEU A 126 2.59 -0.80 -6.26
C LEU A 126 3.08 -1.80 -7.32
N LEU A 127 4.09 -2.62 -7.00
CA LEU A 127 4.56 -3.69 -7.89
C LEU A 127 3.47 -4.71 -8.21
N ALA A 128 2.54 -4.93 -7.29
CA ALA A 128 1.37 -5.79 -7.49
C ALA A 128 0.34 -5.20 -8.47
N GLN A 129 0.45 -3.92 -8.83
CA GLN A 129 -0.46 -3.18 -9.72
C GLN A 129 -1.93 -3.28 -9.29
N PRO A 130 -2.28 -2.92 -8.04
CA PRO A 130 -3.66 -2.95 -7.58
C PRO A 130 -4.48 -1.90 -8.33
N ARG A 131 -5.79 -2.13 -8.44
CA ARG A 131 -6.72 -1.10 -8.91
C ARG A 131 -7.13 -0.14 -7.82
N VAL A 132 -7.24 -0.63 -6.60
CA VAL A 132 -7.55 0.18 -5.42
C VAL A 132 -6.46 -0.03 -4.38
N LEU A 133 -5.88 1.05 -3.91
CA LEU A 133 -4.88 1.05 -2.85
C LEU A 133 -5.46 1.74 -1.61
N ILE A 134 -5.55 1.00 -0.51
CA ILE A 134 -5.98 1.55 0.78
C ILE A 134 -4.75 1.89 1.61
N CYS A 135 -4.55 3.16 1.86
CA CYS A 135 -3.44 3.71 2.61
C CYS A 135 -3.92 4.06 4.03
N ASP A 136 -3.64 3.19 5.02
CA ASP A 136 -4.03 3.41 6.41
C ASP A 136 -2.86 4.01 7.19
N GLU A 137 -2.90 5.33 7.40
CA GLU A 137 -1.92 6.11 8.17
C GLU A 137 -0.45 5.86 7.79
N ILE A 138 -0.20 5.68 6.51
CA ILE A 138 1.10 5.23 5.99
C ILE A 138 2.26 6.19 6.24
N THR A 139 1.97 7.41 6.63
CA THR A 139 2.96 8.46 6.88
C THR A 139 3.18 8.75 8.36
N SER A 140 2.35 8.21 9.27
CA SER A 140 2.34 8.54 10.69
C SER A 140 3.66 8.32 11.44
N ASN A 141 4.57 7.49 10.91
CA ASN A 141 5.86 7.18 11.51
C ASN A 141 7.05 7.66 10.65
N LEU A 142 6.80 8.51 9.66
CA LEU A 142 7.83 9.06 8.79
C LEU A 142 8.17 10.49 9.22
N ASP A 143 9.41 10.90 8.96
CA ASP A 143 9.72 12.32 8.98
C ASP A 143 9.07 13.05 7.79
N VAL A 144 8.96 14.37 7.87
CA VAL A 144 8.24 15.19 6.88
C VAL A 144 8.75 14.99 5.46
N ILE A 145 10.05 14.77 5.29
CA ILE A 145 10.66 14.58 3.96
C ILE A 145 10.28 13.22 3.39
N ALA A 146 10.38 12.17 4.20
CA ALA A 146 10.01 10.80 3.80
C ALA A 146 8.51 10.69 3.51
N GLU A 147 7.67 11.38 4.31
CA GLU A 147 6.24 11.49 4.06
C GLU A 147 5.94 12.12 2.70
N GLN A 148 6.53 13.29 2.43
CA GLN A 148 6.32 13.99 1.16
C GLN A 148 6.78 13.16 -0.04
N ASN A 149 7.87 12.42 0.09
CA ASN A 149 8.35 11.52 -0.95
C ASN A 149 7.37 10.39 -1.23
N VAL A 150 6.84 9.74 -0.21
CA VAL A 150 5.81 8.69 -0.36
C VAL A 150 4.56 9.23 -1.04
N ILE A 151 4.07 10.41 -0.61
CA ILE A 151 2.90 11.07 -1.21
C ILE A 151 3.16 11.40 -2.69
N ASN A 152 4.33 11.93 -3.03
CA ASN A 152 4.69 12.27 -4.41
C ASN A 152 4.76 11.01 -5.30
N ILE A 153 5.33 9.92 -4.79
CA ILE A 153 5.36 8.63 -5.50
C ILE A 153 3.94 8.13 -5.76
N LEU A 154 3.07 8.16 -4.77
CA LEU A 154 1.68 7.74 -4.91
C LEU A 154 0.94 8.60 -5.93
N LYS A 155 1.09 9.94 -5.87
CA LYS A 155 0.49 10.86 -6.84
C LYS A 155 0.98 10.60 -8.28
N ALA A 156 2.27 10.34 -8.46
CA ALA A 156 2.84 10.03 -9.78
C ALA A 156 2.27 8.71 -10.34
N GLN A 157 2.01 7.71 -9.51
CA GLN A 157 1.43 6.43 -9.92
C GLN A 157 -0.06 6.52 -10.26
N THR A 158 -0.81 7.44 -9.65
CA THR A 158 -2.22 7.68 -9.99
C THR A 158 -2.42 8.06 -11.46
N ILE A 159 -1.42 8.71 -12.05
CA ILE A 159 -1.45 9.14 -13.45
C ILE A 159 -1.26 7.97 -14.42
N THR A 160 -0.66 6.87 -13.97
CA THR A 160 -0.20 5.81 -14.88
C THR A 160 -1.04 4.54 -14.89
N ASN A 161 -1.52 4.02 -13.77
CA ASN A 161 -2.21 2.71 -13.74
C ASN A 161 -3.12 2.44 -12.53
N LEU A 162 -3.12 3.30 -11.51
CA LEU A 162 -3.98 3.14 -10.35
C LEU A 162 -5.31 3.85 -10.58
N ASN A 163 -6.42 3.14 -10.39
CA ASN A 163 -7.74 3.74 -10.58
C ASN A 163 -8.19 4.51 -9.34
N HIS A 164 -7.81 4.06 -8.13
CA HIS A 164 -8.30 4.68 -6.89
C HIS A 164 -7.29 4.60 -5.75
N PHE A 165 -7.17 5.69 -5.01
CA PHE A 165 -6.61 5.70 -3.65
C PHE A 165 -7.71 5.93 -2.62
N ILE A 166 -7.68 5.16 -1.56
CA ILE A 166 -8.43 5.43 -0.34
C ILE A 166 -7.39 5.73 0.74
N VAL A 167 -7.28 6.99 1.11
CA VAL A 167 -6.32 7.45 2.12
C VAL A 167 -7.04 7.63 3.44
N ILE A 168 -6.57 6.97 4.47
CA ILE A 168 -7.05 7.12 5.85
C ILE A 168 -6.02 7.94 6.62
N SER A 169 -6.46 9.06 7.20
CA SER A 169 -5.61 9.94 7.99
C SER A 169 -6.34 10.46 9.22
N HIS A 170 -5.57 10.85 10.23
CA HIS A 170 -6.08 11.62 11.38
C HIS A 170 -5.99 13.11 11.15
N ASP A 171 -5.15 13.56 10.23
CA ASP A 171 -4.80 14.96 10.01
C ASP A 171 -5.13 15.42 8.60
N LEU A 172 -5.51 16.70 8.51
CA LEU A 172 -5.84 17.40 7.26
C LEU A 172 -4.65 18.20 6.69
N SER A 173 -3.47 18.10 7.34
CA SER A 173 -2.29 18.87 6.95
C SER A 173 -1.55 18.28 5.76
#